data_6d0571f33b9a0a75d459e644d9eb85c7
#
_entry.id   6d0571f33b9a0a75d459e644d9eb85c7
#
_cell.length_a   1.000
_cell.length_b   1.000
_cell.length_c   1.000
_cell.angle_alpha   90.00
_cell.angle_beta   90.00
_cell.angle_gamma   90.00
#
_symmetry.space_group_name_H-M   'P 1'
#
loop_
_entity.id
_entity.type
_entity.pdbx_description
1 polymer ?
#
loop_
_entity_poly.entity_id
_entity_poly.type
_entity_poly.pdbx_seq_one_letter_code
_entity_poly.pdbx_strand_id
1 'polypeptide(L)'
;NQKMKDKVLLVIAKQHDKIVAAALNFIGNDTLYGRNWGSIVDIPFLHFELCYYQAIEFAIEQKIKKVEAGAQGDHKIQRGYIATSTYSCHYINNPSFTDAVKNFVKMEAKEINKQIEIINQLGSPYSNQNN
;
A
#
# COMPACT_ATOMS: atom_id res chain seq x y z
N ASN A 1 -11.13 18.40 11.62
CA ASN A 1 -10.00 18.44 12.55
C ASN A 1 -8.84 19.19 11.92
N GLN A 2 -8.59 20.44 12.35
CA GLN A 2 -7.65 21.38 11.71
C GLN A 2 -6.19 20.85 11.66
N LYS A 3 -5.79 19.99 12.59
CA LYS A 3 -4.41 19.49 12.70
C LYS A 3 -3.97 18.53 11.57
N MET A 4 -4.89 17.94 10.82
CA MET A 4 -4.60 16.95 9.77
C MET A 4 -5.00 17.42 8.37
N LYS A 5 -5.47 18.66 8.22
CA LYS A 5 -6.02 19.16 6.95
C LYS A 5 -5.03 19.00 5.77
N ASP A 6 -3.77 19.34 6.01
CA ASP A 6 -2.73 19.33 4.98
C ASP A 6 -1.99 17.95 4.90
N LYS A 7 -2.48 16.95 5.62
CA LYS A 7 -1.90 15.60 5.70
C LYS A 7 -2.84 14.52 5.16
N VAL A 8 -3.94 14.91 4.55
CA VAL A 8 -4.94 14.00 4.02
C VAL A 8 -5.20 14.29 2.55
N LEU A 9 -5.09 13.27 1.71
CA LEU A 9 -5.52 13.27 0.33
C LEU A 9 -6.74 12.36 0.19
N LEU A 10 -7.84 12.89 -0.31
CA LEU A 10 -9.01 12.12 -0.67
C LEU A 10 -9.16 12.13 -2.20
N VAL A 11 -8.95 10.99 -2.82
CA VAL A 11 -9.23 10.78 -4.24
C VAL A 11 -10.68 10.33 -4.38
N ILE A 12 -11.48 11.03 -5.16
CA ILE A 12 -12.91 10.76 -5.30
C ILE A 12 -13.31 10.48 -6.75
N ALA A 13 -14.20 9.51 -6.94
CA ALA A 13 -14.90 9.31 -8.21
C ALA A 13 -16.31 9.88 -8.13
N LYS A 14 -16.72 10.57 -9.18
CA LYS A 14 -18.08 11.09 -9.33
C LYS A 14 -18.75 10.49 -10.55
N GLN A 15 -20.03 10.23 -10.42
CA GLN A 15 -20.94 9.87 -11.51
C GLN A 15 -22.17 10.77 -11.43
N HIS A 16 -22.46 11.54 -12.48
CA HIS A 16 -23.54 12.53 -12.49
C HIS A 16 -23.50 13.45 -11.25
N ASP A 17 -22.33 14.02 -10.95
CA ASP A 17 -22.05 14.90 -9.80
C ASP A 17 -22.19 14.27 -8.40
N LYS A 18 -22.53 12.99 -8.30
CA LYS A 18 -22.57 12.26 -7.04
C LYS A 18 -21.26 11.52 -6.80
N ILE A 19 -20.73 11.61 -5.58
CA ILE A 19 -19.55 10.81 -5.18
C ILE A 19 -20.00 9.35 -5.10
N VAL A 20 -19.35 8.49 -5.88
CA VAL A 20 -19.65 7.05 -5.95
C VAL A 20 -18.54 6.20 -5.36
N ALA A 21 -17.32 6.70 -5.27
CA ALA A 21 -16.20 6.01 -4.64
C ALA A 21 -15.17 7.01 -4.10
N ALA A 22 -14.38 6.58 -3.13
CA ALA A 22 -13.27 7.36 -2.61
C ALA A 22 -12.12 6.49 -2.10
N ALA A 23 -10.89 7.01 -2.24
CA ALA A 23 -9.68 6.45 -1.63
C ALA A 23 -9.04 7.49 -0.71
N LEU A 24 -8.80 7.10 0.54
CA LEU A 24 -8.16 7.92 1.56
C LEU A 24 -6.67 7.63 1.60
N ASN A 25 -5.87 8.68 1.54
CA ASN A 25 -4.42 8.59 1.69
C ASN A 25 -3.93 9.58 2.74
N PHE A 26 -2.80 9.27 3.39
CA PHE A 26 -2.11 10.18 4.28
C PHE A 26 -0.81 10.68 3.65
N ILE A 27 -0.56 11.98 3.77
CA ILE A 27 0.64 12.64 3.26
C ILE A 27 1.66 12.71 4.39
N GLY A 28 2.75 11.96 4.26
CA GLY A 28 3.93 12.05 5.12
C GLY A 28 4.93 13.09 4.61
N ASN A 29 6.15 13.06 5.12
CA ASN A 29 7.19 14.00 4.68
C ASN A 29 7.66 13.73 3.24
N ASP A 30 7.85 12.46 2.90
CA ASP A 30 8.34 12.01 1.59
C ASP A 30 7.56 10.82 1.03
N THR A 31 6.48 10.42 1.70
CA THR A 31 5.73 9.21 1.38
C THR A 31 4.23 9.47 1.43
N LEU A 32 3.52 9.03 0.42
CA LEU A 32 2.06 8.97 0.37
C LEU A 32 1.60 7.57 0.82
N TYR A 33 0.76 7.50 1.84
CA TYR A 33 0.28 6.25 2.42
C TYR A 33 -1.17 5.99 2.03
N GLY A 34 -1.42 5.01 1.16
CA GLY A 34 -2.77 4.51 0.89
C GLY A 34 -3.37 3.84 2.12
N ARG A 35 -4.59 4.21 2.51
CA ARG A 35 -5.17 3.72 3.76
C ARG A 35 -6.50 2.99 3.60
N ASN A 36 -7.51 3.65 3.11
CA ASN A 36 -8.86 3.11 3.01
C ASN A 36 -9.44 3.40 1.62
N TRP A 37 -10.28 2.51 1.18
CA TRP A 37 -11.06 2.66 -0.04
C TRP A 37 -12.51 2.25 0.22
N GLY A 38 -13.44 2.88 -0.48
CA GLY A 38 -14.85 2.51 -0.47
C GLY A 38 -15.54 2.91 -1.76
N SER A 39 -16.54 2.12 -2.16
CA SER A 39 -17.37 2.38 -3.34
C SER A 39 -18.81 1.95 -3.05
N ILE A 40 -19.76 2.69 -3.60
CA ILE A 40 -21.20 2.33 -3.61
C ILE A 40 -21.65 1.82 -4.98
N VAL A 41 -20.72 1.69 -5.94
CA VAL A 41 -20.95 1.17 -7.29
C VAL A 41 -19.94 0.07 -7.60
N ASP A 42 -20.33 -0.85 -8.49
CA ASP A 42 -19.41 -1.85 -9.03
C ASP A 42 -19.01 -1.43 -10.45
N ILE A 43 -17.88 -0.73 -10.53
CA ILE A 43 -17.27 -0.32 -11.80
C ILE A 43 -15.94 -1.05 -11.94
N PRO A 44 -15.72 -1.84 -13.00
CA PRO A 44 -14.48 -2.56 -13.21
C PRO A 44 -13.26 -1.63 -13.17
N PHE A 45 -12.23 -2.07 -12.45
CA PHE A 45 -10.94 -1.37 -12.31
C PHE A 45 -10.96 -0.03 -11.57
N LEU A 46 -12.10 0.49 -11.12
CA LEU A 46 -12.20 1.74 -10.38
C LEU A 46 -11.31 1.77 -9.13
N HIS A 47 -11.18 0.63 -8.44
CA HIS A 47 -10.26 0.48 -7.32
C HIS A 47 -8.81 0.78 -7.71
N PHE A 48 -8.35 0.27 -8.85
CA PHE A 48 -6.98 0.49 -9.33
C PHE A 48 -6.75 1.95 -9.71
N GLU A 49 -7.74 2.58 -10.32
CA GLU A 49 -7.68 3.99 -10.67
C GLU A 49 -7.49 4.86 -9.44
N LEU A 50 -8.39 4.73 -8.45
CA LEU A 50 -8.39 5.62 -7.28
C LEU A 50 -7.25 5.32 -6.30
N CYS A 51 -6.93 4.03 -6.08
CA CYS A 51 -5.97 3.63 -5.04
C CYS A 51 -4.52 3.62 -5.52
N TYR A 52 -4.27 3.48 -6.84
CA TYR A 52 -2.91 3.36 -7.35
C TYR A 52 -2.58 4.45 -8.37
N TYR A 53 -3.30 4.56 -9.47
CA TYR A 53 -2.91 5.47 -10.55
C TYR A 53 -3.01 6.93 -10.10
N GLN A 54 -4.11 7.34 -9.51
CA GLN A 54 -4.27 8.70 -8.99
C GLN A 54 -3.32 9.02 -7.83
N ALA A 55 -3.00 8.04 -7.00
CA ALA A 55 -2.01 8.21 -5.94
C ALA A 55 -0.59 8.42 -6.50
N ILE A 56 -0.23 7.69 -7.55
CA ILE A 56 1.06 7.82 -8.24
C ILE A 56 1.15 9.18 -8.95
N GLU A 57 0.12 9.59 -9.71
CA GLU A 57 0.06 10.89 -10.38
C GLU A 57 0.21 12.03 -9.39
N PHE A 58 -0.57 12.01 -8.31
CA PHE A 58 -0.44 13.01 -7.24
C PHE A 58 0.97 13.05 -6.65
N ALA A 59 1.58 11.90 -6.39
CA ALA A 59 2.93 11.84 -5.83
C ALA A 59 3.97 12.44 -6.78
N ILE A 60 3.84 12.21 -8.09
CA ILE A 60 4.71 12.79 -9.12
C ILE A 60 4.54 14.32 -9.14
N GLU A 61 3.31 14.82 -9.20
CA GLU A 61 3.01 16.27 -9.22
C GLU A 61 3.54 16.99 -7.97
N GLN A 62 3.35 16.37 -6.81
CA GLN A 62 3.80 16.94 -5.52
C GLN A 62 5.26 16.62 -5.18
N LYS A 63 5.98 15.91 -6.06
CA LYS A 63 7.38 15.49 -5.86
C LYS A 63 7.58 14.65 -4.60
N ILE A 64 6.56 13.86 -4.23
CA ILE A 64 6.63 12.88 -3.14
C ILE A 64 7.45 11.68 -3.64
N LYS A 65 8.42 11.24 -2.85
CA LYS A 65 9.41 10.24 -3.28
C LYS A 65 8.88 8.82 -3.32
N LYS A 66 7.85 8.51 -2.51
CA LYS A 66 7.34 7.15 -2.32
C LYS A 66 5.83 7.12 -2.26
N VAL A 67 5.24 6.07 -2.80
CA VAL A 67 3.83 5.73 -2.61
C VAL A 67 3.77 4.36 -1.96
N GLU A 68 3.12 4.26 -0.81
CA GLU A 68 2.93 3.02 -0.06
C GLU A 68 1.45 2.59 -0.15
N ALA A 69 1.22 1.44 -0.77
CA ALA A 69 -0.13 0.95 -1.06
C ALA A 69 -0.60 -0.17 -0.11
N GLY A 70 0.06 -0.30 1.07
CA GLY A 70 -0.27 -1.32 2.08
C GLY A 70 0.34 -2.71 1.79
N ALA A 71 0.15 -3.66 2.72
CA ALA A 71 0.92 -4.90 2.79
C ALA A 71 0.47 -6.02 1.86
N GLN A 72 -0.73 -6.01 1.28
CA GLN A 72 -1.28 -7.14 0.54
C GLN A 72 -1.54 -6.83 -0.94
N GLY A 73 -1.47 -7.85 -1.79
CA GLY A 73 -1.93 -7.84 -3.17
C GLY A 73 -0.83 -7.86 -4.24
N ASP A 74 -0.65 -9.02 -4.88
CA ASP A 74 0.34 -9.27 -5.94
C ASP A 74 0.13 -8.37 -7.17
N HIS A 75 -1.13 -7.94 -7.40
CA HIS A 75 -1.49 -7.02 -8.47
C HIS A 75 -0.76 -5.65 -8.40
N LYS A 76 -0.20 -5.28 -7.24
CA LYS A 76 0.60 -4.06 -7.07
C LYS A 76 1.94 -4.16 -7.79
N ILE A 77 2.57 -5.32 -7.76
CA ILE A 77 3.85 -5.58 -8.45
C ILE A 77 3.71 -5.33 -9.94
N GLN A 78 2.60 -5.75 -10.54
CA GLN A 78 2.29 -5.49 -11.96
C GLN A 78 2.15 -4.00 -12.30
N ARG A 79 2.00 -3.14 -11.30
CA ARG A 79 1.89 -1.67 -11.43
C ARG A 79 3.16 -0.93 -11.01
N GLY A 80 4.26 -1.66 -10.88
CA GLY A 80 5.57 -1.08 -10.59
C GLY A 80 5.89 -0.91 -9.10
N TYR A 81 5.01 -1.36 -8.19
CA TYR A 81 5.37 -1.40 -6.77
C TYR A 81 6.40 -2.49 -6.51
N ILE A 82 7.30 -2.24 -5.59
CA ILE A 82 8.32 -3.18 -5.14
C ILE A 82 7.94 -3.77 -3.78
N ALA A 83 8.26 -5.04 -3.57
CA ALA A 83 8.04 -5.69 -2.28
C ALA A 83 9.08 -5.19 -1.26
N THR A 84 8.62 -4.75 -0.10
CA THR A 84 9.48 -4.27 1.00
C THR A 84 9.04 -4.86 2.33
N SER A 85 9.99 -5.04 3.25
CA SER A 85 9.68 -5.50 4.60
C SER A 85 8.86 -4.46 5.36
N THR A 86 7.79 -4.90 5.98
CA THR A 86 6.99 -4.10 6.92
C THR A 86 7.04 -4.75 8.30
N TYR A 87 6.90 -3.95 9.36
CA TYR A 87 7.05 -4.43 10.72
C TYR A 87 5.84 -4.04 11.56
N SER A 88 5.43 -4.96 12.43
CA SER A 88 4.41 -4.72 13.44
C SER A 88 4.88 -5.19 14.81
N CYS A 89 4.38 -4.57 15.88
CA CYS A 89 4.70 -4.94 17.26
C CYS A 89 3.43 -5.43 17.95
N HIS A 90 3.51 -6.57 18.61
CA HIS A 90 2.39 -7.17 19.33
C HIS A 90 2.79 -7.50 20.75
N TYR A 91 1.90 -7.19 21.70
CA TYR A 91 2.02 -7.61 23.08
C TYR A 91 1.07 -8.77 23.35
N ILE A 92 1.60 -9.87 23.88
CA ILE A 92 0.86 -11.08 24.21
C ILE A 92 1.03 -11.37 25.70
N ASN A 93 -0.07 -11.34 26.45
CA ASN A 93 -0.03 -11.50 27.91
C ASN A 93 0.19 -12.95 28.39
N ASN A 94 -0.11 -13.93 27.54
CA ASN A 94 0.05 -15.35 27.90
C ASN A 94 1.47 -15.84 27.54
N PRO A 95 2.32 -16.25 28.51
CA PRO A 95 3.71 -16.65 28.25
C PRO A 95 3.83 -17.85 27.29
N SER A 96 3.03 -18.89 27.47
CA SER A 96 3.08 -20.07 26.61
C SER A 96 2.70 -19.75 25.17
N PHE A 97 1.72 -18.87 24.96
CA PHE A 97 1.33 -18.40 23.64
C PHE A 97 2.39 -17.48 23.02
N THR A 98 3.04 -16.65 23.86
CA THR A 98 4.14 -15.79 23.44
C THR A 98 5.29 -16.59 22.83
N ASP A 99 5.69 -17.71 23.43
CA ASP A 99 6.79 -18.53 22.92
C ASP A 99 6.42 -19.25 21.62
N ALA A 100 5.20 -19.74 21.49
CA ALA A 100 4.70 -20.30 20.24
C ALA A 100 4.72 -19.24 19.10
N VAL A 101 4.24 -18.02 19.36
CA VAL A 101 4.23 -16.93 18.38
C VAL A 101 5.65 -16.49 18.03
N LYS A 102 6.57 -16.38 18.99
CA LYS A 102 7.99 -16.06 18.72
C LYS A 102 8.64 -17.05 17.75
N ASN A 103 8.39 -18.34 17.93
CA ASN A 103 8.94 -19.37 17.05
C ASN A 103 8.34 -19.29 15.65
N PHE A 104 7.03 -19.10 15.55
CA PHE A 104 6.33 -18.91 14.28
C PHE A 104 6.87 -17.69 13.53
N VAL A 105 6.95 -16.53 14.17
CA VAL A 105 7.41 -15.27 13.56
C VAL A 105 8.86 -15.37 13.06
N LYS A 106 9.74 -16.11 13.75
CA LYS A 106 11.11 -16.36 13.28
C LYS A 106 11.15 -17.14 11.97
N MET A 107 10.28 -18.13 11.81
CA MET A 107 10.19 -18.91 10.57
C MET A 107 9.55 -18.11 9.45
N GLU A 108 8.45 -17.42 9.77
CA GLU A 108 7.75 -16.54 8.85
C GLU A 108 8.66 -15.44 8.30
N ALA A 109 9.43 -14.76 9.17
CA ALA A 109 10.34 -13.69 8.74
C ALA A 109 11.39 -14.18 7.72
N LYS A 110 11.91 -15.39 7.86
CA LYS A 110 12.86 -15.98 6.90
C LYS A 110 12.19 -16.22 5.55
N GLU A 111 10.98 -16.77 5.58
CA GLU A 111 10.23 -17.06 4.35
C GLU A 111 9.81 -15.79 3.63
N ILE A 112 9.30 -14.79 4.36
CA ILE A 112 8.92 -13.48 3.79
C ILE A 112 10.12 -12.77 3.15
N ASN A 113 11.29 -12.75 3.80
CA ASN A 113 12.49 -12.14 3.22
C ASN A 113 12.89 -12.83 1.90
N LYS A 114 12.84 -14.14 1.86
CA LYS A 114 13.10 -14.91 0.63
C LYS A 114 12.07 -14.60 -0.47
N GLN A 115 10.80 -14.52 -0.12
CA GLN A 115 9.74 -14.15 -1.06
C GLN A 115 9.94 -12.72 -1.61
N ILE A 116 10.30 -11.76 -0.77
CA ILE A 116 10.61 -10.38 -1.20
C ILE A 116 11.73 -10.38 -2.23
N GLU A 117 12.83 -11.12 -2.00
CA GLU A 117 13.94 -11.22 -2.95
C GLU A 117 13.46 -11.79 -4.30
N ILE A 118 12.71 -12.89 -4.28
CA ILE A 118 12.17 -13.53 -5.49
C ILE A 118 11.24 -12.58 -6.24
N ILE A 119 10.30 -11.95 -5.56
CA ILE A 119 9.36 -11.01 -6.15
C ILE A 119 10.09 -9.84 -6.81
N ASN A 120 11.06 -9.25 -6.12
CA ASN A 120 11.81 -8.10 -6.65
C ASN A 120 12.74 -8.47 -7.81
N GLN A 121 13.21 -9.72 -7.89
CA GLN A 121 14.00 -10.20 -9.02
C GLN A 121 13.15 -10.52 -10.25
N LEU A 122 11.97 -11.07 -10.05
CA LEU A 122 11.13 -11.62 -11.13
C LEU A 122 9.93 -10.72 -11.49
N GLY A 123 9.53 -9.83 -10.60
CA GLY A 123 8.15 -9.38 -10.55
C GLY A 123 7.83 -8.05 -11.21
N SER A 124 8.77 -7.12 -11.34
CA SER A 124 8.42 -5.81 -11.92
C SER A 124 8.57 -5.80 -13.43
N PRO A 125 7.49 -5.53 -14.21
CA PRO A 125 7.60 -5.37 -15.65
C PRO A 125 8.45 -4.17 -16.07
N TYR A 126 8.79 -3.30 -15.12
CA TYR A 126 9.57 -2.07 -15.33
C TYR A 126 11.04 -2.20 -14.89
N SER A 127 11.45 -3.31 -14.28
CA SER A 127 12.82 -3.51 -13.79
C SER A 127 13.87 -3.65 -14.90
N ASN A 128 13.47 -3.96 -16.13
CA ASN A 128 14.36 -4.23 -17.27
C ASN A 128 14.55 -3.03 -18.24
N GLN A 129 14.11 -1.82 -17.87
CA GLN A 129 14.24 -0.65 -18.76
C GLN A 129 15.50 0.19 -18.53
N ASN A 130 16.41 -0.25 -17.65
CA ASN A 130 17.71 0.41 -17.43
C ASN A 130 18.87 -0.51 -17.85
N ASN A 131 18.95 -0.83 -19.14
CA ASN A 131 20.18 -1.27 -19.83
C ASN A 131 20.38 -0.48 -21.11
#